data_1731c386f0a52ff6001ab533cb167f66
#
_entry.id   1731c386f0a52ff6001ab533cb167f66
#
_cell.length_a   1.000
_cell.length_b   1.000
_cell.length_c   1.000
_cell.angle_alpha   90.00
_cell.angle_beta   90.00
_cell.angle_gamma   90.00
#
_symmetry.space_group_name_H-M   'P 1'
#
loop_
_entity.id
_entity.type
_entity.pdbx_description
1 polymer ?
#
loop_
_entity_poly.entity_id
_entity_poly.type
_entity_poly.pdbx_seq_one_letter_code
_entity_poly.pdbx_strand_id
1 'polypeptide(L)'
;MPGIDDTSSPAAGAGLPSDQPTTTVPPPQPESRKAPPPEKPSDVRRRSFVILAFWAIVLLLGLPIWWMTTSIYRANLPLRDMEHWADGKACRPVFPLRISVRANKLQEQEAQNLLRLTQHALDDLNDFSGHHLRLQLAPQSDAPSATEDDSQIALTIRLSPGETTTASLNPHSPVLDITYPPNSVPSPTSSSSALASYIANELRSTYAEEQAIISYLLSAASGATDAKPQGTSPESAESLAKRTTRSLRYSPTYHLSFSLFTSGSAPNTWEVEAAIQAYMKPMLDVLSPIHNFTIDTQVQLYATPGAQSQVLSKEDLASFINAAEWPLSPSIGGAPTVNFLLFVGNQTIGLDSGSETSQSWLIPQWGTVYLLSLPPTTSHVPAATLKQPMLTFAGHLLSLLGTPQSGSLPLRLSTLTRIRSADLLLRASSTLGSLARLSLALPSISIPRNVADGVAKTMHHLELACASLGGPEGLEHARIAEAEAERAFFEKSMVGQLYFPDEHKIAVYLPLLGPVGVPLVMGLLNEIKAWRKRRRERTEAEAKKKL
;
A
#
# COMPACT_ATOMS: atom_id res chain seq x y z
N MET A 1 30.18 13.08 16.71
CA MET A 1 31.15 13.74 17.62
C MET A 1 31.10 13.08 18.99
N PRO A 2 32.23 12.90 19.70
CA PRO A 2 33.64 12.89 19.31
C PRO A 2 34.19 11.47 19.24
N GLY A 3 35.22 11.02 18.63
CA GLY A 3 36.60 11.52 18.53
C GLY A 3 37.46 11.03 19.69
N ILE A 4 38.29 9.98 19.47
CA ILE A 4 39.54 9.76 20.20
C ILE A 4 40.49 9.06 19.23
N ASP A 5 41.45 9.80 18.79
CA ASP A 5 42.88 9.60 18.65
C ASP A 5 43.43 8.57 19.67
N ASP A 6 44.51 7.85 19.51
CA ASP A 6 45.81 8.20 18.97
C ASP A 6 46.80 7.06 19.29
N THR A 7 47.85 7.00 18.47
CA THR A 7 49.26 6.68 18.84
C THR A 7 49.54 5.21 19.26
N SER A 8 50.56 4.55 18.82
CA SER A 8 51.92 4.99 18.52
C SER A 8 52.72 3.82 17.98
N SER A 9 53.50 4.10 16.99
CA SER A 9 54.74 3.39 16.70
C SER A 9 55.79 3.69 17.75
N PRO A 10 56.78 2.84 18.02
CA PRO A 10 58.11 3.36 17.70
C PRO A 10 59.05 2.35 17.03
N ALA A 11 59.90 2.96 16.23
CA ALA A 11 61.09 2.43 15.61
C ALA A 11 62.25 2.35 16.60
N ALA A 12 63.33 1.78 16.11
CA ALA A 12 64.74 1.84 16.49
C ALA A 12 65.30 0.45 16.84
N GLY A 13 66.33 -0.04 16.32
CA GLY A 13 67.45 0.57 15.66
C GLY A 13 68.67 -0.27 15.95
N ALA A 14 69.54 -0.30 14.96
CA ALA A 14 70.99 -0.42 15.10
C ALA A 14 71.64 -1.78 15.38
N GLY A 15 72.59 -2.09 14.54
CA GLY A 15 73.75 -2.83 14.89
C GLY A 15 74.35 -3.73 13.82
N LEU A 16 75.06 -3.16 12.84
CA LEU A 16 76.16 -3.84 12.18
C LEU A 16 77.38 -3.92 13.12
N PRO A 17 78.21 -4.97 13.05
CA PRO A 17 79.44 -4.79 12.31
C PRO A 17 79.97 -6.04 11.52
N SER A 18 80.49 -5.71 10.41
CA SER A 18 81.84 -6.00 9.84
C SER A 18 82.45 -7.40 9.84
N ASP A 19 82.77 -7.79 8.60
CA ASP A 19 83.99 -8.37 8.10
C ASP A 19 84.41 -9.82 8.41
N GLN A 20 84.46 -10.58 7.37
CA GLN A 20 85.54 -11.28 6.69
C GLN A 20 85.13 -12.68 6.25
N PRO A 21 85.90 -13.36 5.40
CA PRO A 21 86.17 -13.11 3.97
C PRO A 21 85.61 -14.23 3.05
N THR A 22 85.50 -13.86 1.84
CA THR A 22 85.22 -14.70 0.66
C THR A 22 86.03 -15.97 0.60
N THR A 23 85.34 -17.10 0.59
CA THR A 23 85.84 -18.32 -0.10
C THR A 23 84.82 -18.60 -1.21
N THR A 24 85.23 -18.37 -2.43
CA THR A 24 84.63 -18.75 -3.67
C THR A 24 84.54 -20.27 -3.78
N VAL A 25 83.29 -20.79 -3.55
CA VAL A 25 82.97 -22.17 -3.98
C VAL A 25 82.34 -22.06 -5.38
N PRO A 26 82.81 -22.77 -6.37
CA PRO A 26 82.23 -22.75 -7.71
C PRO A 26 80.77 -23.26 -7.64
N PRO A 27 79.90 -22.76 -8.51
CA PRO A 27 78.47 -23.16 -8.50
C PRO A 27 78.41 -24.66 -8.86
N PRO A 28 77.54 -25.44 -8.18
CA PRO A 28 77.32 -26.82 -8.54
C PRO A 28 76.74 -26.87 -9.96
N GLN A 29 77.40 -27.63 -10.81
CA GLN A 29 76.88 -27.94 -12.15
C GLN A 29 75.47 -28.53 -12.02
N PRO A 30 74.53 -28.16 -12.90
CA PRO A 30 73.22 -28.75 -12.88
C PRO A 30 73.36 -30.25 -13.18
N GLU A 31 73.16 -31.04 -12.14
CA GLU A 31 73.05 -32.51 -12.34
C GLU A 31 71.94 -32.74 -13.38
N SER A 32 72.27 -33.34 -14.47
CA SER A 32 71.35 -33.79 -15.49
C SER A 32 70.37 -34.74 -14.84
N ARG A 33 69.14 -34.20 -14.50
CA ARG A 33 68.05 -35.04 -14.04
C ARG A 33 67.84 -36.15 -15.05
N LYS A 34 68.26 -37.35 -14.71
CA LYS A 34 67.95 -38.56 -15.50
C LYS A 34 66.46 -38.60 -15.73
N ALA A 35 66.09 -38.65 -17.00
CA ALA A 35 64.66 -38.76 -17.36
C ALA A 35 64.06 -39.96 -16.60
N PRO A 36 62.88 -39.78 -16.01
CA PRO A 36 62.25 -40.86 -15.29
C PRO A 36 62.10 -42.08 -16.20
N PRO A 37 62.24 -43.28 -15.64
CA PRO A 37 62.15 -44.50 -16.43
C PRO A 37 60.81 -44.56 -17.16
N PRO A 38 60.77 -45.17 -18.39
CA PRO A 38 59.56 -45.22 -19.19
C PRO A 38 58.44 -45.96 -18.41
N GLU A 39 57.31 -45.35 -18.27
CA GLU A 39 56.12 -45.88 -17.55
C GLU A 39 55.66 -47.20 -18.20
N LYS A 40 55.33 -48.20 -17.38
CA LYS A 40 54.81 -49.47 -17.88
C LYS A 40 53.47 -49.24 -18.61
N PRO A 41 53.22 -49.92 -19.75
CA PRO A 41 52.00 -49.72 -20.52
C PRO A 41 50.67 -50.02 -19.71
N SER A 42 50.80 -50.90 -18.69
CA SER A 42 49.71 -51.17 -17.75
C SER A 42 49.30 -49.94 -16.88
N ASP A 43 50.30 -49.18 -16.40
CA ASP A 43 50.08 -48.06 -15.49
C ASP A 43 49.55 -46.86 -16.26
N VAL A 44 50.01 -46.68 -17.49
CA VAL A 44 49.45 -45.69 -18.42
C VAL A 44 47.96 -45.96 -18.69
N ARG A 45 47.56 -47.22 -18.95
CA ARG A 45 46.19 -47.60 -19.17
C ARG A 45 45.34 -47.37 -17.93
N ARG A 46 45.83 -47.74 -16.74
CA ARG A 46 45.10 -47.50 -15.48
C ARG A 46 44.88 -46.00 -15.22
N ARG A 47 45.91 -45.18 -15.41
CA ARG A 47 45.84 -43.73 -15.27
C ARG A 47 44.82 -43.11 -16.25
N SER A 48 44.90 -43.47 -17.53
CA SER A 48 43.98 -43.02 -18.55
C SER A 48 42.53 -43.42 -18.22
N PHE A 49 42.31 -44.65 -17.75
CA PHE A 49 41.00 -45.14 -17.36
C PHE A 49 40.46 -44.37 -16.16
N VAL A 50 41.26 -44.11 -15.11
CA VAL A 50 40.85 -43.35 -13.93
C VAL A 50 40.47 -41.91 -14.30
N ILE A 51 41.30 -41.25 -15.13
CA ILE A 51 41.02 -39.88 -15.59
C ILE A 51 39.73 -39.83 -16.43
N LEU A 52 39.55 -40.76 -17.36
CA LEU A 52 38.34 -40.84 -18.19
C LEU A 52 37.08 -41.17 -17.35
N ALA A 53 37.21 -42.14 -16.42
CA ALA A 53 36.08 -42.48 -15.53
C ALA A 53 35.66 -41.29 -14.67
N PHE A 54 36.66 -40.56 -14.13
CA PHE A 54 36.39 -39.39 -13.34
C PHE A 54 35.68 -38.28 -14.14
N TRP A 55 36.16 -38.01 -15.36
CA TRP A 55 35.50 -37.07 -16.26
C TRP A 55 34.11 -37.53 -16.70
N ALA A 56 33.92 -38.84 -16.92
CA ALA A 56 32.61 -39.39 -17.22
C ALA A 56 31.63 -39.16 -16.04
N ILE A 57 32.06 -39.37 -14.80
CA ILE A 57 31.25 -39.09 -13.61
C ILE A 57 30.96 -37.61 -13.49
N VAL A 58 31.95 -36.74 -13.68
CA VAL A 58 31.75 -35.27 -13.59
C VAL A 58 30.77 -34.78 -14.67
N LEU A 59 30.91 -35.27 -15.91
CA LEU A 59 30.05 -34.81 -17.02
C LEU A 59 28.66 -35.45 -17.00
N LEU A 60 28.55 -36.77 -16.68
CA LEU A 60 27.26 -37.48 -16.74
C LEU A 60 26.44 -37.37 -15.48
N LEU A 61 27.07 -37.23 -14.32
CA LEU A 61 26.38 -37.10 -13.03
C LEU A 61 26.55 -35.70 -12.43
N GLY A 62 27.77 -35.22 -12.32
CA GLY A 62 28.07 -33.96 -11.63
C GLY A 62 27.43 -32.75 -12.29
N LEU A 63 27.57 -32.61 -13.60
CA LEU A 63 27.07 -31.45 -14.34
C LEU A 63 25.52 -31.40 -14.40
N PRO A 64 24.80 -32.52 -14.68
CA PRO A 64 23.32 -32.51 -14.57
C PRO A 64 22.78 -32.25 -13.17
N ILE A 65 23.40 -32.87 -12.15
CA ILE A 65 23.00 -32.64 -10.75
C ILE A 65 23.27 -31.18 -10.36
N TRP A 66 24.43 -30.65 -10.68
CA TRP A 66 24.76 -29.24 -10.47
C TRP A 66 23.79 -28.32 -11.18
N TRP A 67 23.47 -28.57 -12.45
CA TRP A 67 22.49 -27.81 -13.21
C TRP A 67 21.11 -27.86 -12.55
N MET A 68 20.64 -29.05 -12.16
CA MET A 68 19.33 -29.24 -11.54
C MET A 68 19.24 -28.58 -10.16
N THR A 69 20.31 -28.56 -9.38
CA THR A 69 20.34 -27.97 -8.04
C THR A 69 20.64 -26.47 -8.03
N THR A 70 21.28 -25.94 -9.07
CA THR A 70 21.65 -24.52 -9.18
C THR A 70 20.75 -23.74 -10.14
N SER A 71 19.92 -24.41 -10.95
CA SER A 71 18.98 -23.73 -11.82
C SER A 71 17.93 -23.00 -11.01
N ILE A 72 17.80 -21.71 -11.24
CA ILE A 72 16.80 -20.86 -10.59
C ILE A 72 15.45 -21.12 -11.26
N TYR A 73 14.50 -21.61 -10.49
CA TYR A 73 13.13 -21.75 -10.98
C TYR A 73 12.49 -20.37 -11.14
N ARG A 74 11.89 -20.14 -12.29
CA ARG A 74 11.20 -18.90 -12.61
C ARG A 74 9.88 -19.22 -13.31
N ALA A 75 8.77 -18.97 -12.60
CA ALA A 75 7.44 -19.09 -13.17
C ALA A 75 7.22 -18.03 -14.25
N ASN A 76 6.44 -18.36 -15.28
CA ASN A 76 6.03 -17.38 -16.28
C ASN A 76 4.99 -16.44 -15.69
N LEU A 77 5.25 -15.13 -15.79
CA LEU A 77 4.29 -14.09 -15.43
C LEU A 77 3.73 -13.44 -16.70
N PRO A 78 2.45 -13.05 -16.71
CA PRO A 78 1.82 -12.33 -17.83
C PRO A 78 2.23 -10.84 -17.80
N LEU A 79 3.50 -10.55 -18.04
CA LEU A 79 4.11 -9.23 -17.85
C LEU A 79 3.38 -8.10 -18.59
N ARG A 80 2.91 -8.38 -19.82
CA ARG A 80 2.16 -7.38 -20.62
C ARG A 80 0.84 -6.99 -19.97
N ASP A 81 0.11 -7.98 -19.44
CA ASP A 81 -1.18 -7.73 -18.81
C ASP A 81 -0.98 -7.00 -17.46
N MET A 82 0.08 -7.35 -16.71
CA MET A 82 0.47 -6.65 -15.49
C MET A 82 0.82 -5.17 -15.77
N GLU A 83 1.54 -4.89 -16.87
CA GLU A 83 1.83 -3.52 -17.29
C GLU A 83 0.57 -2.78 -17.76
N HIS A 84 -0.34 -3.45 -18.47
CA HIS A 84 -1.62 -2.85 -18.88
C HIS A 84 -2.47 -2.42 -17.67
N TRP A 85 -2.46 -3.21 -16.59
CA TRP A 85 -3.09 -2.82 -15.33
C TRP A 85 -2.42 -1.60 -14.71
N ALA A 86 -1.10 -1.60 -14.63
CA ALA A 86 -0.33 -0.49 -14.05
C ALA A 86 -0.49 0.83 -14.83
N ASP A 87 -0.61 0.74 -16.16
CA ASP A 87 -0.80 1.90 -17.05
C ASP A 87 -2.27 2.37 -17.10
N GLY A 88 -3.20 1.71 -16.39
CA GLY A 88 -4.62 2.02 -16.46
C GLY A 88 -5.30 1.66 -17.78
N LYS A 89 -4.65 0.84 -18.62
CA LYS A 89 -5.21 0.40 -19.93
C LYS A 89 -6.19 -0.75 -19.79
N ALA A 90 -5.99 -1.63 -18.79
CA ALA A 90 -6.83 -2.79 -18.55
C ALA A 90 -8.19 -2.42 -17.93
N CYS A 91 -8.22 -1.38 -17.08
CA CYS A 91 -9.42 -0.89 -16.44
C CYS A 91 -9.46 0.64 -16.47
N ARG A 92 -10.57 1.18 -16.90
CA ARG A 92 -10.90 2.59 -16.68
C ARG A 92 -11.90 2.65 -15.53
N PRO A 93 -11.52 3.12 -14.33
CA PRO A 93 -12.42 3.16 -13.20
C PRO A 93 -13.66 4.01 -13.50
N VAL A 94 -14.82 3.38 -13.48
CA VAL A 94 -16.12 4.02 -13.68
C VAL A 94 -17.02 3.68 -12.52
N PHE A 95 -17.69 4.70 -11.97
CA PHE A 95 -18.60 4.60 -10.84
C PHE A 95 -20.03 4.86 -11.32
N PRO A 96 -20.79 3.81 -11.70
CA PRO A 96 -22.19 3.97 -12.06
C PRO A 96 -23.00 4.21 -10.79
N LEU A 97 -23.54 5.42 -10.64
CA LEU A 97 -24.37 5.83 -9.50
C LEU A 97 -25.82 5.97 -9.94
N ARG A 98 -26.68 5.14 -9.38
CA ARG A 98 -28.13 5.23 -9.62
C ARG A 98 -28.74 6.23 -8.65
N ILE A 99 -29.48 7.19 -9.19
CA ILE A 99 -30.14 8.25 -8.42
C ILE A 99 -31.64 8.13 -8.67
N SER A 100 -32.37 7.89 -7.60
CA SER A 100 -33.84 7.78 -7.65
C SER A 100 -34.48 9.16 -7.53
N VAL A 101 -35.39 9.49 -8.42
CA VAL A 101 -36.15 10.76 -8.40
C VAL A 101 -37.62 10.49 -8.02
N ARG A 102 -38.02 11.01 -6.88
CA ARG A 102 -39.41 10.98 -6.39
C ARG A 102 -40.11 12.29 -6.71
N ALA A 103 -41.02 12.23 -7.67
CA ALA A 103 -41.75 13.40 -8.17
C ALA A 103 -43.29 13.23 -8.01
N ASN A 104 -43.75 12.82 -6.81
CA ASN A 104 -45.13 12.42 -6.54
C ASN A 104 -46.19 13.53 -6.82
N LYS A 105 -45.76 14.79 -6.94
CA LYS A 105 -46.62 15.94 -7.20
C LYS A 105 -46.65 16.39 -8.66
N LEU A 106 -45.86 15.75 -9.53
CA LEU A 106 -45.82 16.01 -10.98
C LEU A 106 -46.64 14.96 -11.72
N GLN A 107 -47.17 15.35 -12.87
CA GLN A 107 -47.72 14.39 -13.82
C GLN A 107 -46.60 13.52 -14.38
N GLU A 108 -46.88 12.27 -14.68
CA GLU A 108 -45.87 11.33 -15.12
C GLU A 108 -45.08 11.80 -16.35
N GLN A 109 -45.76 12.42 -17.33
CA GLN A 109 -45.12 12.98 -18.52
C GLN A 109 -44.19 14.16 -18.20
N GLU A 110 -44.57 15.02 -17.27
CA GLU A 110 -43.76 16.15 -16.81
C GLU A 110 -42.52 15.64 -16.05
N ALA A 111 -42.73 14.67 -15.17
CA ALA A 111 -41.65 14.06 -14.40
C ALA A 111 -40.61 13.34 -15.33
N GLN A 112 -41.09 12.60 -16.35
CA GLN A 112 -40.22 11.96 -17.33
C GLN A 112 -39.46 12.99 -18.17
N ASN A 113 -40.12 14.07 -18.61
CA ASN A 113 -39.43 15.14 -19.35
C ASN A 113 -38.40 15.87 -18.50
N LEU A 114 -38.75 16.21 -17.25
CA LEU A 114 -37.78 16.81 -16.31
C LEU A 114 -36.59 15.91 -16.07
N LEU A 115 -36.80 14.61 -15.86
CA LEU A 115 -35.74 13.63 -15.67
C LEU A 115 -34.83 13.54 -16.90
N ARG A 116 -35.40 13.48 -18.11
CA ARG A 116 -34.64 13.48 -19.37
C ARG A 116 -33.79 14.74 -19.54
N LEU A 117 -34.37 15.93 -19.26
CA LEU A 117 -33.65 17.20 -19.35
C LEU A 117 -32.56 17.32 -18.29
N THR A 118 -32.81 16.80 -17.06
CA THR A 118 -31.80 16.78 -15.99
C THR A 118 -30.64 15.83 -16.36
N GLN A 119 -30.95 14.64 -16.91
CA GLN A 119 -29.91 13.73 -17.36
C GLN A 119 -29.05 14.35 -18.47
N HIS A 120 -29.68 15.05 -19.43
CA HIS A 120 -28.95 15.76 -20.48
C HIS A 120 -28.04 16.86 -19.90
N ALA A 121 -28.59 17.66 -18.97
CA ALA A 121 -27.79 18.69 -18.29
C ALA A 121 -26.63 18.11 -17.48
N LEU A 122 -26.79 16.93 -16.86
CA LEU A 122 -25.69 16.22 -16.17
C LEU A 122 -24.62 15.73 -17.15
N ASP A 123 -25.04 15.16 -18.28
CA ASP A 123 -24.12 14.67 -19.31
C ASP A 123 -23.32 15.84 -19.93
N ASP A 124 -23.92 17.01 -20.09
CA ASP A 124 -23.24 18.24 -20.57
C ASP A 124 -22.26 18.82 -19.54
N LEU A 125 -22.56 18.68 -18.23
CA LEU A 125 -21.71 19.16 -17.13
C LEU A 125 -20.58 18.20 -16.77
N ASN A 126 -20.47 17.05 -17.42
CA ASN A 126 -19.57 15.97 -17.04
C ASN A 126 -18.11 16.29 -17.31
N ASP A 127 -17.48 17.03 -16.42
CA ASP A 127 -16.05 17.33 -16.41
C ASP A 127 -15.19 16.13 -15.96
N PHE A 128 -15.81 15.13 -15.31
CA PHE A 128 -15.15 13.95 -14.78
C PHE A 128 -15.78 12.67 -15.34
N SER A 129 -15.07 12.00 -16.21
CA SER A 129 -15.57 10.81 -16.91
C SER A 129 -15.68 9.54 -16.03
N GLY A 130 -15.30 9.60 -14.75
CA GLY A 130 -15.35 8.47 -13.83
C GLY A 130 -16.70 8.27 -13.11
N HIS A 131 -17.49 9.35 -12.90
CA HIS A 131 -18.81 9.26 -12.29
C HIS A 131 -19.91 9.26 -13.35
N HIS A 132 -20.64 8.17 -13.47
CA HIS A 132 -21.80 8.07 -14.36
C HIS A 132 -23.08 8.13 -13.54
N LEU A 133 -23.60 9.36 -13.33
CA LEU A 133 -24.85 9.58 -12.63
C LEU A 133 -26.03 9.20 -13.55
N ARG A 134 -26.83 8.22 -13.14
CA ARG A 134 -27.98 7.75 -13.89
C ARG A 134 -29.25 7.98 -13.09
N LEU A 135 -30.13 8.85 -13.62
CA LEU A 135 -31.40 9.17 -13.01
C LEU A 135 -32.44 8.13 -13.40
N GLN A 136 -33.23 7.71 -12.40
CA GLN A 136 -34.40 6.87 -12.61
C GLN A 136 -35.61 7.42 -11.84
N LEU A 137 -36.78 7.38 -12.44
CA LEU A 137 -38.00 7.78 -11.76
C LEU A 137 -38.42 6.69 -10.78
N ALA A 138 -38.65 7.05 -9.52
CA ALA A 138 -39.20 6.11 -8.55
C ALA A 138 -40.67 5.78 -8.88
N PRO A 139 -41.13 4.54 -8.68
CA PRO A 139 -42.55 4.21 -8.81
C PRO A 139 -43.39 5.03 -7.84
N GLN A 140 -44.55 5.49 -8.28
CA GLN A 140 -45.46 6.37 -7.50
C GLN A 140 -46.17 5.65 -6.34
N SER A 141 -45.89 4.37 -6.08
CA SER A 141 -46.50 3.65 -4.95
C SER A 141 -45.84 4.03 -3.63
N ASP A 142 -46.61 4.47 -2.67
CA ASP A 142 -46.19 4.77 -1.28
C ASP A 142 -45.82 3.49 -0.47
N ALA A 143 -45.98 2.32 -1.02
CA ALA A 143 -45.58 1.09 -0.36
C ALA A 143 -44.05 0.94 -0.41
N PRO A 144 -43.36 0.67 0.71
CA PRO A 144 -41.96 0.28 0.72
C PRO A 144 -41.86 -1.10 0.12
N SER A 145 -41.81 -1.17 -1.21
CA SER A 145 -41.38 -2.40 -1.87
C SER A 145 -39.87 -2.50 -1.64
N ALA A 146 -39.47 -3.21 -0.61
CA ALA A 146 -38.11 -3.66 -0.41
C ALA A 146 -37.77 -4.69 -1.51
N THR A 147 -37.59 -4.22 -2.74
CA THR A 147 -36.96 -4.98 -3.81
C THR A 147 -35.45 -4.86 -3.63
N GLU A 148 -34.72 -5.93 -3.89
CA GLU A 148 -33.23 -5.97 -3.82
C GLU A 148 -32.55 -4.82 -4.60
N ASP A 149 -33.27 -4.15 -5.46
CA ASP A 149 -32.83 -3.01 -6.27
C ASP A 149 -32.65 -1.70 -5.49
N ASP A 150 -33.27 -1.57 -4.30
CA ASP A 150 -33.17 -0.36 -3.44
C ASP A 150 -31.77 -0.21 -2.80
N SER A 151 -31.03 -1.29 -2.62
CA SER A 151 -29.67 -1.28 -2.07
C SER A 151 -28.62 -0.67 -3.02
N GLN A 152 -28.96 -0.51 -4.30
CA GLN A 152 -28.07 0.05 -5.32
C GLN A 152 -28.30 1.56 -5.57
N ILE A 153 -29.29 2.18 -4.88
CA ILE A 153 -29.57 3.61 -5.02
C ILE A 153 -28.56 4.40 -4.18
N ALA A 154 -27.75 5.22 -4.85
CA ALA A 154 -26.74 6.04 -4.20
C ALA A 154 -27.34 7.29 -3.52
N LEU A 155 -28.38 7.87 -4.10
CA LEU A 155 -29.08 9.06 -3.58
C LEU A 155 -30.52 9.08 -4.09
N THR A 156 -31.43 9.59 -3.24
CA THR A 156 -32.81 9.85 -3.64
C THR A 156 -33.06 11.35 -3.71
N ILE A 157 -33.56 11.86 -4.84
CA ILE A 157 -34.03 13.24 -4.96
C ILE A 157 -35.53 13.24 -4.66
N ARG A 158 -35.96 14.09 -3.74
CA ARG A 158 -37.35 14.31 -3.45
C ARG A 158 -37.77 15.71 -3.93
N LEU A 159 -38.66 15.77 -4.90
CA LEU A 159 -39.17 16.99 -5.47
C LEU A 159 -40.47 17.39 -4.76
N SER A 160 -40.53 18.62 -4.24
CA SER A 160 -41.73 19.19 -3.59
C SER A 160 -42.03 20.60 -4.08
N PRO A 161 -43.28 20.95 -4.33
CA PRO A 161 -43.63 22.31 -4.71
C PRO A 161 -43.40 23.29 -3.55
N GLY A 162 -42.89 24.49 -3.85
CA GLY A 162 -42.59 25.55 -2.92
C GLY A 162 -42.62 26.92 -3.61
N GLU A 163 -42.30 27.97 -2.88
CA GLU A 163 -42.27 29.35 -3.44
C GLU A 163 -40.95 29.64 -4.17
N THR A 164 -39.86 29.02 -3.71
CA THR A 164 -38.50 29.23 -4.25
C THR A 164 -37.82 27.92 -4.57
N THR A 165 -36.88 27.96 -5.49
CA THR A 165 -36.04 26.78 -5.79
C THR A 165 -34.93 26.71 -4.74
N THR A 166 -34.98 25.71 -3.88
CA THR A 166 -33.91 25.44 -2.88
C THR A 166 -33.62 23.96 -2.82
N ALA A 167 -32.38 23.65 -2.47
CA ALA A 167 -31.94 22.28 -2.24
C ALA A 167 -31.39 22.13 -0.82
N SER A 168 -31.72 21.04 -0.16
CA SER A 168 -31.15 20.70 1.13
C SER A 168 -30.87 19.20 1.22
N LEU A 169 -29.66 18.84 1.64
CA LEU A 169 -29.29 17.46 1.86
C LEU A 169 -29.78 17.02 3.26
N ASN A 170 -30.53 15.92 3.30
CA ASN A 170 -31.04 15.41 4.58
C ASN A 170 -29.89 14.92 5.47
N PRO A 171 -29.80 15.32 6.74
CA PRO A 171 -28.69 14.95 7.62
C PRO A 171 -28.71 13.48 8.06
N HIS A 172 -29.82 12.78 7.94
CA HIS A 172 -29.98 11.41 8.46
C HIS A 172 -30.11 10.34 7.39
N SER A 173 -30.45 10.72 6.16
CA SER A 173 -30.66 9.79 5.05
C SER A 173 -30.04 10.30 3.76
N PRO A 174 -29.72 9.43 2.78
CA PRO A 174 -29.17 9.85 1.49
C PRO A 174 -30.29 10.42 0.60
N VAL A 175 -30.90 11.50 1.04
CA VAL A 175 -32.00 12.19 0.36
C VAL A 175 -31.65 13.65 0.15
N LEU A 176 -31.78 14.11 -1.09
CA LEU A 176 -31.67 15.49 -1.50
C LEU A 176 -33.10 16.04 -1.69
N ASP A 177 -33.54 16.87 -0.76
CA ASP A 177 -34.81 17.53 -0.83
C ASP A 177 -34.71 18.79 -1.69
N ILE A 178 -35.48 18.88 -2.78
CA ILE A 178 -35.50 20.02 -3.68
C ILE A 178 -36.93 20.60 -3.72
N THR A 179 -37.05 21.85 -3.35
CA THR A 179 -38.28 22.61 -3.54
C THR A 179 -38.24 23.35 -4.87
N TYR A 180 -39.38 23.52 -5.52
CA TYR A 180 -39.47 24.21 -6.80
C TYR A 180 -40.82 24.97 -6.91
N PRO A 181 -40.84 26.16 -7.53
CA PRO A 181 -42.10 26.85 -7.84
C PRO A 181 -42.83 26.13 -8.99
N PRO A 182 -44.15 25.95 -8.91
CA PRO A 182 -44.92 25.20 -9.90
C PRO A 182 -44.73 25.68 -11.35
N ASN A 183 -44.47 26.96 -11.54
CA ASN A 183 -44.22 27.58 -12.86
C ASN A 183 -42.83 27.26 -13.45
N SER A 184 -41.92 26.63 -12.69
CA SER A 184 -40.60 26.21 -13.15
C SER A 184 -40.55 24.83 -13.80
N VAL A 185 -41.68 24.09 -13.71
CA VAL A 185 -41.78 22.74 -14.29
C VAL A 185 -41.79 22.84 -15.81
N PRO A 186 -40.90 22.10 -16.51
CA PRO A 186 -40.87 22.14 -17.97
C PRO A 186 -42.10 21.47 -18.57
N SER A 187 -42.71 22.10 -19.58
CA SER A 187 -43.75 21.44 -20.36
C SER A 187 -43.21 20.19 -21.07
N PRO A 188 -44.08 19.20 -21.39
CA PRO A 188 -43.62 17.97 -22.06
C PRO A 188 -42.85 18.18 -23.39
N THR A 189 -43.00 19.33 -24.02
CA THR A 189 -42.36 19.71 -25.28
C THR A 189 -41.13 20.60 -25.11
N SER A 190 -40.80 20.99 -23.87
CA SER A 190 -39.62 21.83 -23.61
C SER A 190 -38.32 21.13 -23.95
N SER A 191 -37.38 21.84 -24.58
CA SER A 191 -36.02 21.36 -24.89
C SER A 191 -34.98 21.75 -23.84
N SER A 192 -35.32 22.69 -22.94
CA SER A 192 -34.46 23.14 -21.84
C SER A 192 -35.28 23.47 -20.60
N SER A 193 -34.66 23.43 -19.43
CA SER A 193 -35.30 23.75 -18.14
C SER A 193 -34.30 24.29 -17.15
N ALA A 194 -34.60 25.45 -16.56
CA ALA A 194 -33.79 26.01 -15.49
C ALA A 194 -33.79 25.12 -14.24
N LEU A 195 -34.95 24.47 -13.93
CA LEU A 195 -35.02 23.50 -12.84
C LEU A 195 -34.16 22.27 -13.08
N ALA A 196 -34.14 21.76 -14.32
CA ALA A 196 -33.27 20.62 -14.67
C ALA A 196 -31.79 20.97 -14.50
N SER A 197 -31.35 22.13 -14.97
CA SER A 197 -29.99 22.62 -14.79
C SER A 197 -29.65 22.85 -13.30
N TYR A 198 -30.59 23.35 -12.51
CA TYR A 198 -30.42 23.50 -11.06
C TYR A 198 -30.19 22.14 -10.38
N ILE A 199 -31.06 21.15 -10.66
CA ILE A 199 -30.91 19.80 -10.10
C ILE A 199 -29.55 19.18 -10.51
N ALA A 200 -29.15 19.35 -11.76
CA ALA A 200 -27.86 18.83 -12.24
C ALA A 200 -26.67 19.48 -11.49
N ASN A 201 -26.71 20.79 -11.26
CA ASN A 201 -25.68 21.50 -10.49
C ASN A 201 -25.63 21.06 -9.02
N GLU A 202 -26.79 20.85 -8.38
CA GLU A 202 -26.84 20.37 -6.99
C GLU A 202 -26.29 18.95 -6.85
N LEU A 203 -26.58 18.06 -7.80
CA LEU A 203 -25.99 16.73 -7.84
C LEU A 203 -24.48 16.78 -8.02
N ARG A 204 -24.00 17.62 -8.95
CA ARG A 204 -22.57 17.85 -9.13
C ARG A 204 -21.91 18.35 -7.85
N SER A 205 -22.52 19.32 -7.17
CA SER A 205 -22.05 19.84 -5.87
C SER A 205 -21.99 18.76 -4.81
N THR A 206 -23.02 17.91 -4.73
CA THR A 206 -23.10 16.80 -3.75
C THR A 206 -21.96 15.80 -3.90
N TYR A 207 -21.53 15.50 -5.12
CA TYR A 207 -20.44 14.54 -5.41
C TYR A 207 -19.10 15.21 -5.72
N ALA A 208 -18.98 16.54 -5.65
CA ALA A 208 -17.77 17.28 -6.06
C ALA A 208 -16.53 16.85 -5.27
N GLU A 209 -16.68 16.63 -3.96
CA GLU A 209 -15.59 16.20 -3.11
C GLU A 209 -15.09 14.78 -3.46
N GLU A 210 -16.01 13.84 -3.67
CA GLU A 210 -15.69 12.48 -4.10
C GLU A 210 -14.99 12.47 -5.45
N GLN A 211 -15.53 13.22 -6.42
CA GLN A 211 -14.92 13.36 -7.75
C GLN A 211 -13.51 13.90 -7.68
N ALA A 212 -13.28 14.91 -6.86
CA ALA A 212 -11.96 15.52 -6.70
C ALA A 212 -10.95 14.54 -6.07
N ILE A 213 -11.35 13.77 -5.05
CA ILE A 213 -10.48 12.78 -4.41
C ILE A 213 -10.13 11.65 -5.39
N ILE A 214 -11.12 11.10 -6.09
CA ILE A 214 -10.88 10.01 -7.05
C ILE A 214 -10.03 10.50 -8.22
N SER A 215 -10.30 11.70 -8.74
CA SER A 215 -9.47 12.33 -9.79
C SER A 215 -8.02 12.51 -9.34
N TYR A 216 -7.81 12.94 -8.10
CA TYR A 216 -6.47 13.04 -7.52
C TYR A 216 -5.77 11.68 -7.44
N LEU A 217 -6.46 10.62 -6.96
CA LEU A 217 -5.91 9.26 -6.88
C LEU A 217 -5.51 8.73 -8.27
N LEU A 218 -6.36 8.95 -9.28
CA LEU A 218 -6.09 8.54 -10.66
C LEU A 218 -4.89 9.28 -11.27
N SER A 219 -4.77 10.57 -11.01
CA SER A 219 -3.64 11.39 -11.50
C SER A 219 -2.32 10.98 -10.82
N ALA A 220 -2.36 10.71 -9.51
CA ALA A 220 -1.19 10.25 -8.76
C ALA A 220 -0.71 8.87 -9.21
N ALA A 221 -1.62 7.96 -9.57
CA ALA A 221 -1.28 6.63 -10.04
C ALA A 221 -0.66 6.62 -11.45
N SER A 222 -1.06 7.55 -12.32
CA SER A 222 -0.55 7.64 -13.70
C SER A 222 0.87 8.22 -13.82
N GLY A 223 1.52 8.60 -12.72
CA GLY A 223 2.88 9.15 -12.72
C GLY A 223 3.04 10.47 -13.46
N ALA A 224 1.95 11.08 -13.88
CA ALA A 224 1.94 12.36 -14.55
C ALA A 224 2.15 13.47 -13.52
N THR A 225 3.41 13.79 -13.23
CA THR A 225 3.83 14.87 -12.33
C THR A 225 3.27 16.26 -12.76
N ASP A 226 2.80 16.39 -13.99
CA ASP A 226 2.26 17.62 -14.56
C ASP A 226 0.75 17.58 -14.86
N ALA A 227 0.06 16.45 -14.63
CA ALA A 227 -1.37 16.37 -14.84
C ALA A 227 -2.11 17.02 -13.66
N LYS A 228 -2.25 18.35 -13.73
CA LYS A 228 -3.21 19.07 -12.88
C LYS A 228 -4.60 18.45 -13.09
N PRO A 229 -5.33 18.11 -12.01
CA PRO A 229 -6.71 17.67 -12.14
C PRO A 229 -7.48 18.68 -12.99
N GLN A 230 -8.02 18.25 -14.12
CA GLN A 230 -8.80 19.15 -14.98
C GLN A 230 -10.00 19.68 -14.18
N GLY A 231 -10.16 20.99 -14.13
CA GLY A 231 -11.32 21.64 -13.51
C GLY A 231 -11.18 22.04 -12.04
N THR A 232 -10.08 21.74 -11.35
CA THR A 232 -9.84 22.18 -9.95
C THR A 232 -8.91 23.38 -9.88
N SER A 233 -9.25 24.36 -9.02
CA SER A 233 -8.32 25.47 -8.75
C SER A 233 -7.05 24.93 -8.06
N PRO A 234 -5.89 25.58 -8.22
CA PRO A 234 -4.65 25.16 -7.57
C PRO A 234 -4.79 25.05 -6.02
N GLU A 235 -5.56 25.96 -5.42
CA GLU A 235 -5.84 25.97 -3.98
C GLU A 235 -6.70 24.77 -3.55
N SER A 236 -7.69 24.40 -4.36
CA SER A 236 -8.53 23.21 -4.10
C SER A 236 -7.73 21.93 -4.25
N ALA A 237 -6.84 21.82 -5.24
CA ALA A 237 -5.97 20.69 -5.43
C ALA A 237 -4.97 20.54 -4.26
N GLU A 238 -4.41 21.64 -3.76
CA GLU A 238 -3.51 21.62 -2.59
C GLU A 238 -4.25 21.25 -1.31
N SER A 239 -5.46 21.75 -1.09
CA SER A 239 -6.29 21.39 0.06
C SER A 239 -6.67 19.90 0.05
N LEU A 240 -7.00 19.34 -1.12
CA LEU A 240 -7.26 17.92 -1.31
C LEU A 240 -6.02 17.05 -1.07
N ALA A 241 -4.87 17.48 -1.60
CA ALA A 241 -3.60 16.79 -1.37
C ALA A 241 -3.26 16.78 0.14
N LYS A 242 -3.37 17.91 0.82
CA LYS A 242 -3.17 18.02 2.27
C LYS A 242 -4.15 17.12 3.04
N ARG A 243 -5.41 17.04 2.62
CA ARG A 243 -6.41 16.20 3.26
C ARG A 243 -6.15 14.71 3.05
N THR A 244 -5.80 14.31 1.83
CA THR A 244 -5.45 12.92 1.51
C THR A 244 -4.20 12.47 2.26
N THR A 245 -3.20 13.34 2.38
CA THR A 245 -1.99 13.05 3.15
C THR A 245 -2.21 13.04 4.68
N ARG A 246 -3.23 13.72 5.17
CA ARG A 246 -3.60 13.72 6.60
C ARG A 246 -4.48 12.55 7.01
N SER A 247 -5.19 11.92 6.07
CA SER A 247 -6.00 10.75 6.34
C SER A 247 -5.13 9.53 6.64
N LEU A 248 -5.70 8.59 7.38
CA LEU A 248 -5.06 7.30 7.63
C LEU A 248 -4.92 6.52 6.32
N ARG A 249 -3.75 5.91 6.15
CA ARG A 249 -3.56 4.94 5.07
C ARG A 249 -4.52 3.78 5.29
N TYR A 250 -5.09 3.24 4.21
CA TYR A 250 -5.98 2.10 4.32
C TYR A 250 -5.31 0.93 5.05
N SER A 251 -6.05 0.37 6.00
CA SER A 251 -5.75 -0.92 6.63
C SER A 251 -7.06 -1.69 6.81
N PRO A 252 -7.08 -3.02 6.62
CA PRO A 252 -8.27 -3.82 6.88
C PRO A 252 -8.69 -3.78 8.34
N THR A 253 -7.73 -3.58 9.26
CA THR A 253 -7.98 -3.49 10.70
C THR A 253 -7.25 -2.29 11.27
N TYR A 254 -7.92 -1.53 12.13
CA TYR A 254 -7.32 -0.47 12.95
C TYR A 254 -7.43 -0.83 14.43
N HIS A 255 -6.41 -0.46 15.17
CA HIS A 255 -6.39 -0.60 16.61
C HIS A 255 -6.75 0.74 17.25
N LEU A 256 -7.87 0.82 17.99
CA LEU A 256 -8.34 2.03 18.65
C LEU A 256 -7.92 1.98 20.11
N SER A 257 -7.04 2.89 20.53
CA SER A 257 -6.57 3.02 21.91
C SER A 257 -7.23 4.20 22.59
N PHE A 258 -8.07 3.94 23.59
CA PHE A 258 -8.72 4.96 24.41
C PHE A 258 -7.93 5.13 25.71
N SER A 259 -7.42 6.33 25.94
CA SER A 259 -6.52 6.63 27.06
C SER A 259 -7.07 7.76 27.90
N LEU A 260 -7.25 7.51 29.19
CA LEU A 260 -7.57 8.55 30.18
C LEU A 260 -6.27 9.00 30.88
N PHE A 261 -5.93 10.26 30.72
CA PHE A 261 -4.74 10.85 31.33
C PHE A 261 -5.14 11.93 32.34
N THR A 262 -4.53 11.91 33.50
CA THR A 262 -4.75 12.91 34.55
C THR A 262 -3.43 13.36 35.17
N SER A 263 -3.32 14.65 35.50
CA SER A 263 -2.16 15.23 36.15
C SER A 263 -1.99 14.81 37.61
N GLY A 264 -3.04 14.26 38.23
CA GLY A 264 -3.07 13.87 39.63
C GLY A 264 -3.31 12.37 39.83
N SER A 265 -3.74 12.02 41.05
CA SER A 265 -4.13 10.65 41.43
C SER A 265 -5.58 10.31 41.09
N ALA A 266 -6.37 11.29 40.64
CA ALA A 266 -7.78 11.14 40.32
C ALA A 266 -8.16 11.96 39.08
N PRO A 267 -9.17 11.54 38.30
CA PRO A 267 -9.88 10.26 38.41
C PRO A 267 -9.02 9.06 38.04
N ASN A 268 -9.20 7.94 38.72
CA ASN A 268 -8.44 6.69 38.50
C ASN A 268 -9.28 5.58 37.83
N THR A 269 -10.58 5.80 37.69
CA THR A 269 -11.50 4.85 37.05
C THR A 269 -12.49 5.60 36.13
N TRP A 270 -12.94 4.94 35.10
CA TRP A 270 -13.90 5.45 34.14
C TRP A 270 -14.77 4.34 33.53
N GLU A 271 -15.99 4.68 33.16
CA GLU A 271 -16.93 3.75 32.51
C GLU A 271 -16.76 3.77 30.98
N VAL A 272 -15.53 3.63 30.51
CA VAL A 272 -15.20 3.74 29.08
C VAL A 272 -15.87 2.66 28.24
N GLU A 273 -15.95 1.41 28.74
CA GLU A 273 -16.58 0.31 28.02
C GLU A 273 -18.07 0.59 27.75
N ALA A 274 -18.80 1.03 28.78
CA ALA A 274 -20.19 1.42 28.63
C ALA A 274 -20.35 2.61 27.66
N ALA A 275 -19.45 3.59 27.74
CA ALA A 275 -19.47 4.74 26.84
C ALA A 275 -19.15 4.35 25.38
N ILE A 276 -18.20 3.46 25.15
CA ILE A 276 -17.89 2.93 23.81
C ILE A 276 -19.10 2.16 23.25
N GLN A 277 -19.71 1.29 24.04
CA GLN A 277 -20.89 0.53 23.61
C GLN A 277 -22.07 1.45 23.26
N ALA A 278 -22.28 2.50 24.03
CA ALA A 278 -23.41 3.41 23.83
C ALA A 278 -23.20 4.41 22.69
N TYR A 279 -21.98 4.95 22.51
CA TYR A 279 -21.75 6.14 21.67
C TYR A 279 -20.82 5.91 20.48
N MET A 280 -19.91 4.93 20.56
CA MET A 280 -18.97 4.64 19.47
C MET A 280 -19.37 3.42 18.64
N LYS A 281 -19.81 2.35 19.32
CA LYS A 281 -20.11 1.07 18.67
C LYS A 281 -21.12 1.17 17.52
N PRO A 282 -22.23 1.93 17.61
CA PRO A 282 -23.18 2.05 16.50
C PRO A 282 -22.52 2.54 15.20
N MET A 283 -21.55 3.46 15.31
CA MET A 283 -20.79 3.95 14.16
C MET A 283 -19.75 2.92 13.68
N LEU A 284 -19.05 2.25 14.61
CA LEU A 284 -18.06 1.22 14.26
C LEU A 284 -18.72 0.03 13.56
N ASP A 285 -19.94 -0.35 13.98
CA ASP A 285 -20.71 -1.43 13.33
C ASP A 285 -21.09 -1.05 11.89
N VAL A 286 -21.45 0.20 11.63
CA VAL A 286 -21.74 0.68 10.27
C VAL A 286 -20.46 0.80 9.41
N LEU A 287 -19.29 1.01 10.02
CA LEU A 287 -17.99 1.01 9.34
C LEU A 287 -17.42 -0.40 9.11
N SER A 288 -17.96 -1.43 9.78
CA SER A 288 -17.42 -2.79 9.76
C SER A 288 -17.26 -3.42 8.36
N PRO A 289 -18.12 -3.12 7.34
CA PRO A 289 -17.88 -3.59 5.98
C PRO A 289 -16.62 -3.03 5.33
N ILE A 290 -16.13 -1.87 5.81
CA ILE A 290 -14.97 -1.18 5.24
C ILE A 290 -13.71 -1.48 6.05
N HIS A 291 -13.80 -1.46 7.39
CA HIS A 291 -12.69 -1.66 8.31
C HIS A 291 -13.12 -2.45 9.56
N ASN A 292 -12.24 -3.31 10.03
CA ASN A 292 -12.37 -3.93 11.35
C ASN A 292 -11.70 -3.06 12.41
N PHE A 293 -12.20 -3.12 13.65
CA PHE A 293 -11.66 -2.35 14.76
C PHE A 293 -11.38 -3.26 15.96
N THR A 294 -10.20 -3.13 16.52
CA THR A 294 -9.85 -3.68 17.84
C THR A 294 -9.71 -2.53 18.82
N ILE A 295 -10.07 -2.74 20.09
CA ILE A 295 -10.16 -1.67 21.08
C ILE A 295 -9.34 -2.04 22.31
N ASP A 296 -8.50 -1.09 22.74
CA ASP A 296 -7.80 -1.12 24.02
C ASP A 296 -8.12 0.13 24.84
N THR A 297 -8.06 -0.03 26.17
CA THR A 297 -8.30 1.07 27.09
C THR A 297 -7.22 1.14 28.16
N GLN A 298 -6.81 2.34 28.53
CA GLN A 298 -5.82 2.55 29.57
C GLN A 298 -6.11 3.79 30.43
N VAL A 299 -5.58 3.80 31.65
CA VAL A 299 -5.59 4.96 32.56
C VAL A 299 -4.16 5.28 32.96
N GLN A 300 -3.75 6.53 32.78
CA GLN A 300 -2.44 7.04 33.18
C GLN A 300 -2.62 8.15 34.21
N LEU A 301 -2.11 7.92 35.41
CA LEU A 301 -2.09 8.89 36.48
C LEU A 301 -0.76 9.65 36.45
N TYR A 302 -0.78 10.88 37.02
CA TYR A 302 0.39 11.75 37.12
C TYR A 302 1.03 12.07 35.76
N ALA A 303 0.21 12.18 34.72
CA ALA A 303 0.66 12.55 33.39
C ALA A 303 0.87 14.07 33.32
N THR A 304 2.08 14.51 33.05
CA THR A 304 2.43 15.93 32.90
C THR A 304 2.38 16.32 31.43
N PRO A 305 1.48 17.24 31.01
CA PRO A 305 1.50 17.75 29.65
C PRO A 305 2.72 18.62 29.39
N GLY A 306 3.23 18.62 28.18
CA GLY A 306 4.36 19.45 27.79
C GLY A 306 4.05 20.95 27.80
N ALA A 307 2.80 21.34 27.50
CA ALA A 307 2.31 22.72 27.60
C ALA A 307 1.37 22.84 28.80
N GLN A 308 1.62 23.83 29.66
CA GLN A 308 0.89 24.05 30.92
C GLN A 308 0.03 25.33 30.91
N SER A 309 -0.04 26.06 29.78
CA SER A 309 -0.86 27.26 29.64
C SER A 309 -2.36 26.92 29.81
N GLN A 310 -3.12 27.84 30.41
CA GLN A 310 -4.58 27.65 30.61
C GLN A 310 -5.34 27.71 29.28
N VAL A 311 -4.89 28.58 28.36
CA VAL A 311 -5.39 28.64 26.99
C VAL A 311 -4.25 28.21 26.09
N LEU A 312 -4.42 27.08 25.42
CA LEU A 312 -3.44 26.49 24.52
C LEU A 312 -3.48 27.19 23.17
N SER A 313 -2.34 27.64 22.70
CA SER A 313 -2.13 28.13 21.34
C SER A 313 -1.93 26.96 20.37
N LYS A 314 -1.90 27.24 19.07
CA LYS A 314 -1.66 26.24 18.04
C LYS A 314 -0.27 25.59 18.17
N GLU A 315 0.72 26.37 18.61
CA GLU A 315 2.10 25.92 18.88
C GLU A 315 2.13 25.00 20.10
N ASP A 316 1.34 25.29 21.14
CA ASP A 316 1.23 24.49 22.35
C ASP A 316 0.66 23.10 22.08
N LEU A 317 -0.27 22.97 21.10
CA LEU A 317 -0.88 21.68 20.76
C LEU A 317 0.15 20.65 20.28
N ALA A 318 1.18 21.08 19.57
CA ALA A 318 2.24 20.20 19.07
C ALA A 318 3.10 19.64 20.20
N SER A 319 3.30 20.41 21.28
CA SER A 319 4.11 20.04 22.43
C SER A 319 3.32 19.46 23.60
N PHE A 320 1.98 19.48 23.53
CA PHE A 320 1.10 19.03 24.62
C PHE A 320 1.33 17.56 24.98
N ILE A 321 1.46 16.70 23.96
CA ILE A 321 1.69 15.28 24.15
C ILE A 321 3.17 15.05 24.45
N ASN A 322 3.47 14.67 25.68
CA ASN A 322 4.81 14.30 26.09
C ASN A 322 5.05 12.81 25.75
N ALA A 323 5.36 12.53 24.48
CA ALA A 323 5.56 11.16 23.99
C ALA A 323 6.72 10.41 24.69
N ALA A 324 7.65 11.11 25.36
CA ALA A 324 8.74 10.51 26.11
C ALA A 324 8.30 9.97 27.48
N GLU A 325 7.31 10.60 28.09
CA GLU A 325 6.82 10.24 29.43
C GLU A 325 5.50 9.49 29.40
N TRP A 326 4.72 9.64 28.33
CA TRP A 326 3.38 9.03 28.23
C TRP A 326 3.47 7.68 27.55
N PRO A 327 3.33 6.56 28.30
CA PRO A 327 3.29 5.23 27.69
C PRO A 327 1.97 5.05 26.95
N LEU A 328 1.99 5.34 25.67
CA LEU A 328 0.89 4.99 24.78
C LEU A 328 0.97 3.49 24.50
N SER A 329 -0.15 2.80 24.58
CA SER A 329 -0.21 1.35 24.29
C SER A 329 0.42 1.05 22.94
N PRO A 330 1.48 0.22 22.87
CA PRO A 330 2.00 -0.20 21.59
C PRO A 330 0.94 -1.02 20.86
N SER A 331 0.88 -0.88 19.54
CA SER A 331 -0.02 -1.70 18.73
C SER A 331 0.33 -3.18 18.90
N ILE A 332 -0.63 -3.96 19.35
CA ILE A 332 -0.51 -5.42 19.42
C ILE A 332 -0.83 -5.96 18.02
N GLY A 333 0.18 -6.44 17.32
CA GLY A 333 0.06 -6.89 15.93
C GLY A 333 0.47 -5.83 14.91
N GLY A 334 0.27 -6.10 13.63
CA GLY A 334 0.68 -5.21 12.53
C GLY A 334 -0.34 -4.11 12.17
N ALA A 335 -1.45 -4.00 12.90
CA ALA A 335 -2.51 -3.03 12.62
C ALA A 335 -2.10 -1.61 13.07
N PRO A 336 -2.35 -0.56 12.26
CA PRO A 336 -2.10 0.81 12.65
C PRO A 336 -2.98 1.21 13.84
N THR A 337 -2.39 1.94 14.79
CA THR A 337 -3.07 2.41 16.00
C THR A 337 -3.61 3.82 15.81
N VAL A 338 -4.87 4.05 16.21
CA VAL A 338 -5.51 5.36 16.31
C VAL A 338 -5.70 5.68 17.79
N ASN A 339 -5.08 6.75 18.25
CA ASN A 339 -5.09 7.13 19.65
C ASN A 339 -6.22 8.12 19.94
N PHE A 340 -7.06 7.80 20.92
CA PHE A 340 -8.07 8.67 21.48
C PHE A 340 -7.70 9.01 22.91
N LEU A 341 -7.14 10.19 23.10
CA LEU A 341 -6.62 10.63 24.38
C LEU A 341 -7.60 11.59 25.05
N LEU A 342 -8.07 11.23 26.22
CA LEU A 342 -8.88 12.06 27.09
C LEU A 342 -8.00 12.59 28.22
N PHE A 343 -7.68 13.88 28.21
CA PHE A 343 -6.90 14.52 29.26
C PHE A 343 -7.81 15.26 30.23
N VAL A 344 -7.71 14.94 31.52
CA VAL A 344 -8.46 15.64 32.57
C VAL A 344 -7.70 16.88 33.03
N GLY A 345 -8.24 18.04 32.68
CA GLY A 345 -7.65 19.33 33.01
C GLY A 345 -8.61 20.49 32.69
N ASN A 346 -8.29 21.68 33.20
CA ASN A 346 -9.12 22.89 32.98
C ASN A 346 -8.61 23.74 31.80
N GLN A 347 -7.78 23.17 30.95
CA GLN A 347 -7.22 23.84 29.78
C GLN A 347 -8.25 23.91 28.67
N THR A 348 -8.16 24.95 27.86
CA THR A 348 -8.97 25.15 26.64
C THR A 348 -8.08 25.56 25.49
N ILE A 349 -8.54 25.37 24.26
CA ILE A 349 -7.81 25.72 23.05
C ILE A 349 -8.37 27.02 22.49
N GLY A 350 -7.50 28.02 22.34
CA GLY A 350 -7.87 29.29 21.67
C GLY A 350 -7.92 29.10 20.15
N LEU A 351 -9.02 29.54 19.52
CA LEU A 351 -9.13 29.59 18.06
C LEU A 351 -8.72 30.98 17.54
N ASP A 352 -8.16 31.02 16.33
CA ASP A 352 -7.66 32.25 15.68
C ASP A 352 -8.73 33.36 15.55
N SER A 353 -10.02 33.02 15.68
CA SER A 353 -11.17 33.94 15.68
C SER A 353 -11.38 34.74 16.98
N GLY A 354 -10.56 34.52 18.02
CA GLY A 354 -10.44 35.36 19.21
C GLY A 354 -11.53 35.24 20.29
N SER A 355 -12.67 34.61 20.03
CA SER A 355 -13.76 34.46 21.03
C SER A 355 -14.25 33.02 21.22
N GLU A 356 -13.90 32.13 20.33
CA GLU A 356 -14.31 30.74 20.40
C GLU A 356 -13.20 29.86 20.99
N THR A 357 -13.57 28.92 21.84
CA THR A 357 -12.65 27.95 22.42
C THR A 357 -13.05 26.54 22.01
N SER A 358 -12.08 25.68 21.77
CA SER A 358 -12.29 24.26 21.51
C SER A 358 -11.77 23.43 22.69
N GLN A 359 -12.31 22.22 22.83
CA GLN A 359 -11.84 21.24 23.82
C GLN A 359 -11.12 20.06 23.17
N SER A 360 -11.00 20.03 21.85
CA SER A 360 -10.41 18.90 21.15
C SER A 360 -9.68 19.33 19.90
N TRP A 361 -8.65 18.55 19.54
CA TRP A 361 -8.00 18.68 18.23
C TRP A 361 -7.62 17.32 17.67
N LEU A 362 -7.55 17.29 16.36
CA LEU A 362 -7.17 16.12 15.57
C LEU A 362 -5.69 16.22 15.20
N ILE A 363 -4.95 15.12 15.41
CA ILE A 363 -3.56 14.97 14.99
C ILE A 363 -3.54 14.03 13.79
N PRO A 364 -3.13 14.52 12.60
CA PRO A 364 -3.12 13.72 11.38
C PRO A 364 -2.36 12.41 11.55
N GLN A 365 -2.91 11.31 11.03
CA GLN A 365 -2.34 9.97 11.04
C GLN A 365 -2.04 9.37 12.44
N TRP A 366 -2.39 10.08 13.52
CA TRP A 366 -2.12 9.64 14.88
C TRP A 366 -3.40 9.43 15.71
N GLY A 367 -4.31 10.40 15.71
CA GLY A 367 -5.53 10.30 16.51
C GLY A 367 -6.08 11.64 16.97
N THR A 368 -6.63 11.67 18.17
CA THR A 368 -7.34 12.83 18.71
C THR A 368 -7.04 13.03 20.19
N VAL A 369 -6.98 14.28 20.60
CA VAL A 369 -6.95 14.66 22.02
C VAL A 369 -8.21 15.44 22.37
N TYR A 370 -8.80 15.15 23.54
CA TYR A 370 -9.93 15.85 24.11
C TYR A 370 -9.59 16.31 25.54
N LEU A 371 -9.82 17.57 25.85
CA LEU A 371 -9.63 18.17 27.16
C LEU A 371 -10.95 18.11 27.94
N LEU A 372 -10.99 17.33 29.02
CA LEU A 372 -12.17 17.16 29.85
C LEU A 372 -12.01 17.91 31.18
N SER A 373 -12.83 18.92 31.40
CA SER A 373 -12.88 19.60 32.70
C SER A 373 -13.80 18.86 33.65
N LEU A 374 -13.27 18.49 34.82
CA LEU A 374 -14.00 17.82 35.90
C LEU A 374 -13.78 18.54 37.22
N PRO A 375 -14.77 18.43 38.16
CA PRO A 375 -14.59 18.91 39.54
C PRO A 375 -13.38 18.21 40.19
N PRO A 376 -12.57 18.90 41.01
CA PRO A 376 -11.35 18.33 41.61
C PRO A 376 -11.57 17.11 42.51
N THR A 377 -12.82 16.93 43.00
CA THR A 377 -13.19 15.80 43.87
C THR A 377 -13.62 14.54 43.11
N THR A 378 -13.60 14.57 41.77
CA THR A 378 -14.09 13.46 40.97
C THR A 378 -13.04 12.34 40.96
N SER A 379 -13.39 11.19 41.53
CA SER A 379 -12.54 9.98 41.51
C SER A 379 -12.88 9.00 40.38
N HIS A 380 -14.10 9.12 39.85
CA HIS A 380 -14.65 8.20 38.83
C HIS A 380 -15.35 9.00 37.72
N VAL A 381 -15.17 8.60 36.46
CA VAL A 381 -15.81 9.25 35.31
C VAL A 381 -16.94 8.36 34.77
N PRO A 382 -18.22 8.75 34.98
CA PRO A 382 -19.35 7.96 34.50
C PRO A 382 -19.51 8.06 32.97
N ALA A 383 -20.13 7.05 32.35
CA ALA A 383 -20.39 6.97 30.91
C ALA A 383 -21.15 8.19 30.34
N ALA A 384 -22.06 8.76 31.12
CA ALA A 384 -22.82 9.96 30.71
C ALA A 384 -21.91 11.17 30.46
N THR A 385 -20.87 11.36 31.28
CA THR A 385 -19.88 12.45 31.11
C THR A 385 -19.00 12.20 29.87
N LEU A 386 -18.78 10.95 29.50
CA LEU A 386 -18.00 10.55 28.32
C LEU A 386 -18.77 10.71 27.00
N LYS A 387 -20.07 11.00 27.02
CA LYS A 387 -20.89 11.13 25.81
C LYS A 387 -20.28 12.10 24.80
N GLN A 388 -20.02 13.34 25.21
CA GLN A 388 -19.49 14.37 24.31
C GLN A 388 -18.09 14.05 23.80
N PRO A 389 -17.11 13.63 24.63
CA PRO A 389 -15.83 13.12 24.15
C PRO A 389 -15.95 12.00 23.12
N MET A 390 -16.79 10.98 23.36
CA MET A 390 -16.96 9.83 22.45
C MET A 390 -17.56 10.24 21.11
N LEU A 391 -18.55 11.13 21.10
CA LEU A 391 -19.13 11.65 19.85
C LEU A 391 -18.11 12.49 19.07
N THR A 392 -17.26 13.24 19.75
CA THR A 392 -16.15 13.98 19.12
C THR A 392 -15.12 13.03 18.53
N PHE A 393 -14.74 11.99 19.27
CA PHE A 393 -13.84 10.94 18.76
C PHE A 393 -14.43 10.22 17.54
N ALA A 394 -15.73 9.94 17.54
CA ALA A 394 -16.43 9.38 16.40
C ALA A 394 -16.33 10.28 15.15
N GLY A 395 -16.61 11.58 15.31
CA GLY A 395 -16.47 12.55 14.23
C GLY A 395 -15.04 12.68 13.70
N HIS A 396 -14.06 12.69 14.61
CA HIS A 396 -12.65 12.76 14.25
C HIS A 396 -12.16 11.44 13.59
N LEU A 397 -12.65 10.27 14.02
CA LEU A 397 -12.36 9.00 13.35
C LEU A 397 -12.82 9.02 11.89
N LEU A 398 -14.04 9.49 11.63
CA LEU A 398 -14.52 9.64 10.25
C LEU A 398 -13.62 10.58 9.43
N SER A 399 -13.17 11.69 10.02
CA SER A 399 -12.23 12.60 9.36
C SER A 399 -10.86 11.96 9.10
N LEU A 400 -10.33 11.19 10.07
CA LEU A 400 -9.08 10.43 9.91
C LEU A 400 -9.20 9.36 8.83
N LEU A 401 -10.35 8.71 8.71
CA LEU A 401 -10.62 7.74 7.63
C LEU A 401 -10.82 8.41 6.26
N GLY A 402 -10.87 9.74 6.19
CA GLY A 402 -10.99 10.48 4.94
C GLY A 402 -12.42 10.54 4.38
N THR A 403 -13.45 10.39 5.23
CA THR A 403 -14.84 10.56 4.77
C THR A 403 -15.10 12.01 4.37
N PRO A 404 -16.00 12.27 3.40
CA PRO A 404 -16.50 13.63 3.14
C PRO A 404 -17.06 14.28 4.39
N GLN A 405 -17.00 15.60 4.43
CA GLN A 405 -17.51 16.35 5.59
C GLN A 405 -19.02 16.62 5.52
N SER A 406 -19.54 16.73 4.30
CA SER A 406 -20.94 16.99 4.02
C SER A 406 -21.75 15.72 3.80
N GLY A 407 -23.04 15.79 4.08
CA GLY A 407 -24.00 14.72 3.83
C GLY A 407 -24.32 13.84 5.04
N SER A 408 -25.35 13.03 4.87
CA SER A 408 -25.75 12.03 5.88
C SER A 408 -24.69 10.95 6.06
N LEU A 409 -24.66 10.30 7.21
CA LEU A 409 -23.71 9.23 7.48
C LEU A 409 -23.73 8.11 6.42
N PRO A 410 -24.90 7.58 5.98
CA PRO A 410 -24.94 6.59 4.89
C PRO A 410 -24.31 7.08 3.58
N LEU A 411 -24.55 8.33 3.19
CA LEU A 411 -23.95 8.91 1.99
C LEU A 411 -22.42 9.03 2.12
N ARG A 412 -21.94 9.52 3.26
CA ARG A 412 -20.51 9.64 3.57
C ARG A 412 -19.79 8.29 3.55
N LEU A 413 -20.44 7.23 4.05
CA LEU A 413 -19.91 5.87 4.06
C LEU A 413 -19.89 5.23 2.68
N SER A 414 -20.93 5.39 1.89
CA SER A 414 -20.95 4.89 0.51
C SER A 414 -19.86 5.58 -0.35
N THR A 415 -19.67 6.88 -0.15
CA THR A 415 -18.56 7.61 -0.75
C THR A 415 -17.20 7.08 -0.30
N LEU A 416 -17.01 6.83 1.01
CA LEU A 416 -15.77 6.23 1.53
C LEU A 416 -15.51 4.87 0.91
N THR A 417 -16.54 4.03 0.78
CA THR A 417 -16.44 2.70 0.13
C THR A 417 -15.91 2.82 -1.29
N ARG A 418 -16.46 3.73 -2.10
CA ARG A 418 -16.01 3.95 -3.48
C ARG A 418 -14.60 4.51 -3.57
N ILE A 419 -14.25 5.49 -2.72
CA ILE A 419 -12.88 6.02 -2.64
C ILE A 419 -11.89 4.92 -2.28
N ARG A 420 -12.23 4.06 -1.30
CA ARG A 420 -11.35 2.95 -0.89
C ARG A 420 -11.25 1.87 -1.96
N SER A 421 -12.33 1.58 -2.68
CA SER A 421 -12.29 0.66 -3.82
C SER A 421 -11.34 1.16 -4.91
N ALA A 422 -11.40 2.46 -5.24
CA ALA A 422 -10.49 3.07 -6.20
C ALA A 422 -9.03 3.04 -5.72
N ASP A 423 -8.77 3.45 -4.48
CA ASP A 423 -7.42 3.47 -3.90
C ASP A 423 -6.77 2.07 -3.91
N LEU A 424 -7.50 1.05 -3.48
CA LEU A 424 -7.01 -0.33 -3.45
C LEU A 424 -6.79 -0.93 -4.85
N LEU A 425 -7.71 -0.66 -5.78
CA LEU A 425 -7.55 -1.08 -7.18
C LEU A 425 -6.28 -0.48 -7.80
N LEU A 426 -6.06 0.82 -7.59
CA LEU A 426 -4.88 1.52 -8.11
C LEU A 426 -3.58 1.02 -7.46
N ARG A 427 -3.59 0.75 -6.16
CA ARG A 427 -2.44 0.17 -5.45
C ARG A 427 -2.11 -1.22 -5.96
N ALA A 428 -3.10 -2.11 -6.04
CA ALA A 428 -2.91 -3.46 -6.57
C ALA A 428 -2.33 -3.43 -8.00
N SER A 429 -2.88 -2.56 -8.86
CA SER A 429 -2.38 -2.35 -10.23
C SER A 429 -0.95 -1.84 -10.25
N SER A 430 -0.61 -0.84 -9.42
CA SER A 430 0.75 -0.30 -9.29
C SER A 430 1.75 -1.33 -8.78
N THR A 431 1.34 -2.17 -7.81
CA THR A 431 2.16 -3.25 -7.26
C THR A 431 2.45 -4.31 -8.32
N LEU A 432 1.44 -4.71 -9.13
CA LEU A 432 1.65 -5.59 -10.29
C LEU A 432 2.67 -5.02 -11.28
N GLY A 433 2.52 -3.74 -11.63
CA GLY A 433 3.47 -3.07 -12.52
C GLY A 433 4.89 -3.02 -11.95
N SER A 434 5.01 -2.80 -10.65
CA SER A 434 6.30 -2.81 -9.96
C SER A 434 6.93 -4.20 -9.97
N LEU A 435 6.13 -5.26 -9.77
CA LEU A 435 6.57 -6.65 -9.88
C LEU A 435 6.99 -7.00 -11.32
N ALA A 436 6.26 -6.54 -12.32
CA ALA A 436 6.62 -6.73 -13.73
C ALA A 436 7.97 -6.08 -14.06
N ARG A 437 8.14 -4.80 -13.69
CA ARG A 437 9.40 -4.07 -13.88
C ARG A 437 10.57 -4.72 -13.15
N LEU A 438 10.35 -5.15 -11.90
CA LEU A 438 11.36 -5.87 -11.12
C LEU A 438 11.77 -7.18 -11.81
N SER A 439 10.76 -7.93 -12.29
CA SER A 439 10.98 -9.19 -13.01
C SER A 439 11.76 -9.01 -14.31
N LEU A 440 11.57 -7.90 -15.02
CA LEU A 440 12.32 -7.56 -16.24
C LEU A 440 13.73 -7.07 -15.93
N ALA A 441 13.89 -6.22 -14.91
CA ALA A 441 15.17 -5.65 -14.53
C ALA A 441 16.13 -6.70 -13.93
N LEU A 442 15.62 -7.74 -13.29
CA LEU A 442 16.38 -8.78 -12.62
C LEU A 442 16.10 -10.18 -13.22
N PRO A 443 16.73 -10.56 -14.35
CA PRO A 443 16.52 -11.86 -14.98
C PRO A 443 16.89 -13.04 -14.09
N SER A 444 17.80 -12.82 -13.13
CA SER A 444 18.30 -13.84 -12.19
C SER A 444 17.42 -14.02 -10.93
N ILE A 445 16.36 -13.20 -10.75
CA ILE A 445 15.48 -13.35 -9.60
C ILE A 445 14.63 -14.62 -9.73
N SER A 446 14.51 -15.41 -8.66
CA SER A 446 13.61 -16.55 -8.67
C SER A 446 12.16 -16.07 -8.57
N ILE A 447 11.28 -16.70 -9.33
CA ILE A 447 9.85 -16.46 -9.28
C ILE A 447 9.17 -17.79 -8.94
N PRO A 448 8.84 -18.04 -7.68
CA PRO A 448 8.18 -19.27 -7.28
C PRO A 448 6.73 -19.31 -7.76
N ARG A 449 6.12 -20.50 -7.75
CA ARG A 449 4.75 -20.71 -8.23
C ARG A 449 3.70 -19.90 -7.45
N ASN A 450 3.87 -19.79 -6.13
CA ASN A 450 2.97 -18.99 -5.30
C ASN A 450 2.90 -17.51 -5.71
N VAL A 451 3.98 -16.95 -6.27
CA VAL A 451 3.97 -15.59 -6.86
C VAL A 451 3.12 -15.56 -8.13
N ALA A 452 3.29 -16.54 -9.01
CA ALA A 452 2.47 -16.61 -10.23
C ALA A 452 0.98 -16.81 -9.91
N ASP A 453 0.68 -17.65 -8.94
CA ASP A 453 -0.69 -17.87 -8.46
C ASP A 453 -1.27 -16.60 -7.82
N GLY A 454 -0.47 -15.88 -7.03
CA GLY A 454 -0.84 -14.58 -6.46
C GLY A 454 -1.13 -13.54 -7.53
N VAL A 455 -0.28 -13.44 -8.56
CA VAL A 455 -0.51 -12.55 -9.71
C VAL A 455 -1.80 -12.89 -10.45
N ALA A 456 -2.06 -14.18 -10.71
CA ALA A 456 -3.28 -14.62 -11.38
C ALA A 456 -4.53 -14.27 -10.56
N LYS A 457 -4.52 -14.50 -9.25
CA LYS A 457 -5.60 -14.10 -8.34
C LYS A 457 -5.79 -12.59 -8.32
N THR A 458 -4.70 -11.83 -8.22
CA THR A 458 -4.75 -10.36 -8.25
C THR A 458 -5.45 -9.87 -9.50
N MET A 459 -5.06 -10.34 -10.68
CA MET A 459 -5.66 -9.91 -11.94
C MET A 459 -7.14 -10.27 -12.02
N HIS A 460 -7.51 -11.48 -11.61
CA HIS A 460 -8.91 -11.91 -11.56
C HIS A 460 -9.75 -11.00 -10.65
N HIS A 461 -9.27 -10.71 -9.45
CA HIS A 461 -10.00 -9.83 -8.53
C HIS A 461 -9.99 -8.36 -8.96
N LEU A 462 -8.96 -7.91 -9.67
CA LEU A 462 -8.96 -6.57 -10.30
C LEU A 462 -10.04 -6.45 -11.37
N GLU A 463 -10.25 -7.49 -12.19
CA GLU A 463 -11.33 -7.51 -13.19
C GLU A 463 -12.71 -7.41 -12.52
N LEU A 464 -12.94 -8.21 -11.48
CA LEU A 464 -14.20 -8.17 -10.72
C LEU A 464 -14.39 -6.83 -10.01
N ALA A 465 -13.34 -6.29 -9.39
CA ALA A 465 -13.38 -4.98 -8.75
C ALA A 465 -13.72 -3.87 -9.77
N CYS A 466 -13.11 -3.90 -10.96
CA CYS A 466 -13.37 -2.93 -12.01
C CYS A 466 -14.83 -2.99 -12.50
N ALA A 467 -15.42 -4.17 -12.56
CA ALA A 467 -16.80 -4.36 -12.98
C ALA A 467 -17.82 -3.88 -11.92
N SER A 468 -17.46 -3.85 -10.63
CA SER A 468 -18.37 -3.60 -9.50
C SER A 468 -17.98 -2.40 -8.62
N LEU A 469 -17.21 -1.43 -9.13
CA LEU A 469 -16.70 -0.27 -8.37
C LEU A 469 -17.77 0.59 -7.68
N GLY A 470 -19.01 0.56 -8.15
CA GLY A 470 -20.11 1.33 -7.56
C GLY A 470 -20.66 0.77 -6.25
N GLY A 471 -20.35 -0.48 -5.91
CA GLY A 471 -20.95 -1.22 -4.80
C GLY A 471 -19.95 -1.79 -3.79
N PRO A 472 -20.44 -2.43 -2.73
CA PRO A 472 -19.60 -3.05 -1.70
C PRO A 472 -18.77 -4.23 -2.21
N GLU A 473 -19.25 -4.96 -3.22
CA GLU A 473 -18.51 -6.06 -3.85
C GLU A 473 -17.20 -5.58 -4.49
N GLY A 474 -17.21 -4.38 -5.09
CA GLY A 474 -16.01 -3.76 -5.66
C GLY A 474 -14.93 -3.52 -4.61
N LEU A 475 -15.31 -3.13 -3.40
CA LEU A 475 -14.37 -2.97 -2.29
C LEU A 475 -13.79 -4.32 -1.86
N GLU A 476 -14.60 -5.35 -1.74
CA GLU A 476 -14.16 -6.68 -1.34
C GLU A 476 -13.13 -7.24 -2.34
N HIS A 477 -13.45 -7.18 -3.63
CA HIS A 477 -12.53 -7.65 -4.67
C HIS A 477 -11.25 -6.80 -4.73
N ALA A 478 -11.33 -5.48 -4.57
CA ALA A 478 -10.15 -4.62 -4.53
C ALA A 478 -9.24 -4.92 -3.32
N ARG A 479 -9.82 -5.26 -2.16
CA ARG A 479 -9.07 -5.69 -0.96
C ARG A 479 -8.32 -6.99 -1.20
N ILE A 480 -8.99 -7.98 -1.79
CA ILE A 480 -8.35 -9.27 -2.11
C ILE A 480 -7.24 -9.06 -3.13
N ALA A 481 -7.49 -8.26 -4.17
CA ALA A 481 -6.48 -7.96 -5.19
C ALA A 481 -5.23 -7.30 -4.59
N GLU A 482 -5.41 -6.32 -3.73
CA GLU A 482 -4.28 -5.62 -3.09
C GLU A 482 -3.49 -6.55 -2.16
N ALA A 483 -4.16 -7.32 -1.32
CA ALA A 483 -3.52 -8.27 -0.42
C ALA A 483 -2.73 -9.36 -1.17
N GLU A 484 -3.27 -9.90 -2.26
CA GLU A 484 -2.58 -10.90 -3.09
C GLU A 484 -1.41 -10.27 -3.88
N ALA A 485 -1.56 -9.03 -4.37
CA ALA A 485 -0.48 -8.31 -5.04
C ALA A 485 0.69 -8.04 -4.09
N GLU A 486 0.42 -7.55 -2.88
CA GLU A 486 1.45 -7.32 -1.87
C GLU A 486 2.12 -8.62 -1.43
N ARG A 487 1.34 -9.69 -1.21
CA ARG A 487 1.88 -11.00 -0.86
C ARG A 487 2.80 -11.54 -1.96
N ALA A 488 2.43 -11.37 -3.23
CA ALA A 488 3.24 -11.80 -4.36
C ALA A 488 4.52 -10.96 -4.50
N PHE A 489 4.42 -9.63 -4.29
CA PHE A 489 5.56 -8.72 -4.40
C PHE A 489 6.57 -8.90 -3.27
N PHE A 490 6.12 -9.11 -2.04
CA PHE A 490 6.97 -9.27 -0.85
C PHE A 490 7.26 -10.75 -0.52
N GLU A 491 7.18 -11.66 -1.50
CA GLU A 491 7.52 -13.06 -1.30
C GLU A 491 8.97 -13.22 -0.83
N LYS A 492 9.15 -13.80 0.35
CA LYS A 492 10.46 -13.90 1.03
C LYS A 492 11.53 -14.59 0.19
N SER A 493 11.13 -15.60 -0.59
CA SER A 493 12.06 -16.36 -1.43
C SER A 493 12.58 -15.57 -2.64
N MET A 494 11.85 -14.55 -3.10
CA MET A 494 12.34 -13.61 -4.12
C MET A 494 13.40 -12.66 -3.55
N VAL A 495 13.12 -12.09 -2.36
CA VAL A 495 14.00 -11.10 -1.71
C VAL A 495 15.31 -11.73 -1.23
N GLY A 496 15.25 -12.97 -0.73
CA GLY A 496 16.43 -13.68 -0.22
C GLY A 496 17.51 -13.92 -1.25
N GLN A 497 17.18 -14.03 -2.54
CA GLN A 497 18.15 -14.24 -3.62
C GLN A 497 18.78 -12.94 -4.15
N LEU A 498 18.18 -11.79 -3.91
CA LEU A 498 18.79 -10.48 -4.20
C LEU A 498 20.09 -10.23 -3.40
N TYR A 499 20.26 -10.94 -2.29
CA TYR A 499 21.44 -10.83 -1.42
C TYR A 499 22.67 -11.57 -1.95
N PHE A 500 22.54 -12.45 -2.99
CA PHE A 500 23.63 -13.19 -3.59
C PHE A 500 23.72 -12.94 -5.11
N PRO A 501 24.29 -11.81 -5.53
CA PRO A 501 24.54 -11.57 -6.95
C PRO A 501 25.47 -12.64 -7.54
N ASP A 502 25.32 -12.89 -8.84
CA ASP A 502 26.09 -13.94 -9.56
C ASP A 502 27.60 -13.80 -9.41
N GLU A 503 28.08 -12.57 -9.21
CA GLU A 503 29.50 -12.27 -8.95
C GLU A 503 30.03 -12.95 -7.68
N HIS A 504 29.19 -13.04 -6.63
CA HIS A 504 29.57 -13.73 -5.38
C HIS A 504 29.60 -15.25 -5.53
N LYS A 505 28.84 -15.82 -6.48
CA LYS A 505 28.89 -17.27 -6.77
C LYS A 505 30.29 -17.68 -7.23
N ILE A 506 30.92 -16.90 -8.13
CA ILE A 506 32.27 -17.16 -8.61
C ILE A 506 33.28 -17.10 -7.46
N ALA A 507 33.17 -16.10 -6.58
CA ALA A 507 34.06 -15.94 -5.44
C ALA A 507 33.99 -17.11 -4.45
N VAL A 508 32.82 -17.73 -4.28
CA VAL A 508 32.64 -18.92 -3.43
C VAL A 508 33.05 -20.21 -4.11
N TYR A 509 32.69 -20.40 -5.39
CA TYR A 509 32.96 -21.66 -6.08
C TYR A 509 34.41 -21.79 -6.53
N LEU A 510 35.10 -20.70 -6.88
CA LEU A 510 36.49 -20.75 -7.38
C LEU A 510 37.49 -21.36 -6.37
N PRO A 511 37.50 -20.97 -5.08
CA PRO A 511 38.35 -21.57 -4.07
C PRO A 511 38.05 -23.06 -3.81
N LEU A 512 36.77 -23.45 -3.91
CA LEU A 512 36.33 -24.82 -3.68
C LEU A 512 36.67 -25.75 -4.88
N LEU A 513 36.48 -25.26 -6.08
CA LEU A 513 36.74 -26.03 -7.32
C LEU A 513 38.20 -26.01 -7.73
N GLY A 514 38.98 -25.00 -7.34
CA GLY A 514 40.38 -24.84 -7.73
C GLY A 514 41.28 -26.07 -7.42
N PRO A 515 41.32 -26.53 -6.15
CA PRO A 515 42.15 -27.66 -5.74
C PRO A 515 41.84 -28.99 -6.47
N VAL A 516 40.57 -29.17 -6.86
CA VAL A 516 40.11 -30.39 -7.56
C VAL A 516 40.12 -30.19 -9.07
N GLY A 517 39.67 -29.06 -9.57
CA GLY A 517 39.54 -28.76 -10.99
C GLY A 517 40.89 -28.63 -11.71
N VAL A 518 41.87 -27.97 -11.09
CA VAL A 518 43.17 -27.76 -11.73
C VAL A 518 43.91 -29.09 -12.02
N PRO A 519 44.05 -30.02 -11.05
CA PRO A 519 44.67 -31.34 -11.34
C PRO A 519 43.89 -32.14 -12.39
N LEU A 520 42.58 -32.10 -12.39
CA LEU A 520 41.71 -32.77 -13.37
C LEU A 520 41.90 -32.24 -14.78
N VAL A 521 41.91 -30.93 -14.97
CA VAL A 521 42.10 -30.28 -16.27
C VAL A 521 43.51 -30.58 -16.77
N MET A 522 44.53 -30.45 -15.92
CA MET A 522 45.91 -30.75 -16.28
C MET A 522 46.12 -32.23 -16.63
N GLY A 523 45.46 -33.14 -15.87
CA GLY A 523 45.47 -34.57 -16.17
C GLY A 523 44.87 -34.87 -17.54
N LEU A 524 43.71 -34.27 -17.85
CA LEU A 524 43.08 -34.45 -19.17
C LEU A 524 43.93 -33.90 -20.32
N LEU A 525 44.49 -32.71 -20.15
CA LEU A 525 45.39 -32.11 -21.16
C LEU A 525 46.62 -32.95 -21.42
N ASN A 526 47.21 -33.54 -20.38
CA ASN A 526 48.36 -34.43 -20.51
C ASN A 526 47.99 -35.74 -21.22
N GLU A 527 46.81 -36.32 -20.94
CA GLU A 527 46.32 -37.50 -21.65
C GLU A 527 46.01 -37.21 -23.13
N ILE A 528 45.42 -36.06 -23.44
CA ILE A 528 45.18 -35.65 -24.83
C ILE A 528 46.50 -35.48 -25.59
N LYS A 529 47.50 -34.84 -24.96
CA LYS A 529 48.84 -34.70 -25.54
C LYS A 529 49.52 -36.07 -25.78
N ALA A 530 49.47 -36.97 -24.80
CA ALA A 530 50.00 -38.32 -24.89
C ALA A 530 49.25 -39.15 -25.95
N TRP A 531 47.96 -39.04 -26.07
CA TRP A 531 47.15 -39.70 -27.10
C TRP A 531 47.48 -39.19 -28.51
N ARG A 532 47.64 -37.88 -28.72
CA ARG A 532 48.02 -37.27 -29.98
C ARG A 532 49.42 -37.72 -30.39
N LYS A 533 50.40 -37.82 -29.44
CA LYS A 533 51.71 -38.30 -29.66
C LYS A 533 51.71 -39.77 -30.10
N ARG A 534 51.02 -40.65 -29.39
CA ARG A 534 50.86 -42.08 -29.74
C ARG A 534 50.17 -42.26 -31.10
N ARG A 535 49.23 -41.43 -31.47
CA ARG A 535 48.55 -41.48 -32.78
C ARG A 535 49.54 -41.10 -33.92
N ARG A 536 50.39 -40.10 -33.73
CA ARG A 536 51.46 -39.72 -34.69
C ARG A 536 52.48 -40.82 -34.86
N GLU A 537 52.95 -41.38 -33.77
CA GLU A 537 53.90 -42.47 -33.78
C GLU A 537 53.35 -43.74 -34.51
N ARG A 538 52.05 -44.02 -34.35
CA ARG A 538 51.37 -45.11 -35.09
C ARG A 538 51.31 -44.84 -36.59
N THR A 539 50.87 -43.62 -36.97
CA THR A 539 50.84 -43.24 -38.39
C THR A 539 52.21 -43.25 -39.06
N GLU A 540 53.21 -42.79 -38.36
CA GLU A 540 54.63 -42.87 -38.86
C GLU A 540 55.11 -44.31 -38.94
N ALA A 541 54.77 -45.17 -37.99
CA ALA A 541 55.13 -46.59 -38.03
C ALA A 541 54.38 -47.36 -39.15
N GLU A 542 53.08 -47.01 -39.40
CA GLU A 542 52.35 -47.58 -40.53
C GLU A 542 52.85 -47.10 -41.89
N ALA A 543 53.26 -45.83 -41.98
CA ALA A 543 53.91 -45.31 -43.20
C ALA A 543 55.26 -45.97 -43.49
N LYS A 544 56.06 -46.21 -42.43
CA LYS A 544 57.33 -46.99 -42.57
C LYS A 544 57.15 -48.48 -42.89
N LYS A 545 55.97 -49.06 -42.61
CA LYS A 545 55.67 -50.45 -42.99
C LYS A 545 55.17 -50.61 -44.44
N LYS A 546 54.73 -49.51 -45.05
CA LYS A 546 54.22 -49.45 -46.42
C LYS A 546 55.29 -49.05 -47.44
N LEU A 547 56.48 -48.61 -46.99
CA LEU A 547 57.69 -48.44 -47.75
C LEU A 547 58.60 -49.68 -47.62
#